data_a2cb4f5118546e76157f68be290b8244
#
_entry.id   a2cb4f5118546e76157f68be290b8244
#
_cell.length_a   1.000
_cell.length_b   1.000
_cell.length_c   1.000
_cell.angle_alpha   90.00
_cell.angle_beta   90.00
_cell.angle_gamma   90.00
#
_symmetry.space_group_name_H-M   'P 1'
#
loop_
_entity.id
_entity.type
_entity.pdbx_description
1 polymer ?
#
loop_
_entity_poly.entity_id
_entity_poly.type
_entity_poly.pdbx_seq_one_letter_code
_entity_poly.pdbx_strand_id
1 'polypeptide(L)'
;MPWPLDRVRLMARLSHTCHGNDANGAVQVVRPASSRWESLALLLAALVIIASVTGYVLLRPPHAGPPPPLSWQVRSFDGLGAVDQAIHSALLPAGEEIIWNNNDTGGWITLEQAQKSLLPPFYRDAFWKTNGEVYWQLILPGTHLPHAGSVDDHDAVDTPPTASPSDVSQATQGQGATVYYGSGGRAPGQSAYLLVIGHAHAGVMWANQATIWVHRDPNAPYPGIVKPESLVGSGWRQVIPYDGASEVERVKGNQP
;
A
#
# COMPACT_ATOMS: atom_id res chain seq x y z
N MET A 1 21.21 -12.94 10.64
CA MET A 1 21.11 -13.45 12.04
C MET A 1 20.33 -14.75 12.00
N PRO A 2 20.90 -15.91 12.35
CA PRO A 2 20.18 -17.18 12.32
C PRO A 2 19.32 -17.32 13.58
N TRP A 3 18.07 -17.76 13.39
CA TRP A 3 17.15 -18.09 14.46
C TRP A 3 17.58 -19.35 15.19
N PRO A 4 17.55 -19.44 16.52
CA PRO A 4 17.90 -20.64 17.24
C PRO A 4 16.74 -21.65 17.20
N LEU A 5 16.99 -22.78 16.51
CA LEU A 5 16.16 -24.00 16.49
C LEU A 5 16.44 -24.87 17.73
N ASP A 6 16.14 -24.38 18.92
CA ASP A 6 16.44 -25.14 20.16
C ASP A 6 15.29 -25.15 21.17
N ARG A 7 14.07 -25.51 20.72
CA ARG A 7 12.97 -25.82 21.67
C ARG A 7 12.06 -26.99 21.25
N VAL A 8 12.60 -27.99 20.59
CA VAL A 8 11.80 -29.22 20.30
C VAL A 8 12.56 -30.46 20.76
N ARG A 9 13.11 -30.46 21.94
CA ARG A 9 13.66 -31.69 22.56
C ARG A 9 13.47 -31.71 24.06
N LEU A 10 12.21 -31.75 24.52
CA LEU A 10 11.97 -32.08 25.93
C LEU A 10 10.60 -32.70 26.15
N MET A 11 10.23 -33.71 25.37
CA MET A 11 9.11 -34.62 25.72
C MET A 11 9.34 -36.01 25.13
N ALA A 12 10.40 -36.66 25.56
CA ALA A 12 10.58 -38.09 25.29
C ALA A 12 11.49 -38.70 26.37
N ARG A 13 11.01 -38.82 27.58
CA ARG A 13 11.46 -39.80 28.58
C ARG A 13 10.47 -39.86 29.72
N LEU A 14 9.37 -40.55 29.52
CA LEU A 14 8.69 -41.26 30.61
C LEU A 14 8.82 -42.72 30.26
N SER A 15 9.89 -43.29 30.77
CA SER A 15 10.17 -44.72 30.76
C SER A 15 9.11 -45.42 31.57
N HIS A 16 8.42 -46.36 30.93
CA HIS A 16 7.57 -47.32 31.56
C HIS A 16 8.43 -48.22 32.43
N THR A 17 8.35 -48.10 33.75
CA THR A 17 8.67 -49.15 34.69
C THR A 17 7.40 -49.96 34.90
N CYS A 18 7.23 -50.99 34.08
CA CYS A 18 6.33 -52.08 34.44
C CYS A 18 6.93 -52.81 35.64
N HIS A 19 6.39 -52.61 36.82
CA HIS A 19 6.59 -53.50 37.93
C HIS A 19 5.30 -54.27 38.14
N GLY A 20 5.46 -55.55 38.12
CA GLY A 20 4.46 -56.53 37.97
C GLY A 20 3.51 -56.76 39.17
N ASN A 21 2.54 -57.59 38.86
CA ASN A 21 1.81 -58.47 39.70
C ASN A 21 1.07 -57.92 40.92
N ASP A 22 -0.20 -57.57 40.71
CA ASP A 22 -1.21 -58.08 41.66
C ASP A 22 -2.53 -58.27 40.89
N ALA A 23 -2.85 -59.56 40.72
CA ALA A 23 -4.08 -60.06 40.09
C ALA A 23 -5.29 -59.87 41.01
N ASN A 24 -5.66 -58.64 41.28
CA ASN A 24 -6.99 -58.26 41.72
C ASN A 24 -7.51 -57.22 40.74
N GLY A 25 -8.15 -57.75 39.68
CA GLY A 25 -8.82 -56.97 38.70
C GLY A 25 -9.93 -56.11 39.29
N ALA A 26 -9.57 -54.96 39.86
CA ALA A 26 -10.57 -53.98 40.21
C ALA A 26 -11.15 -53.50 38.88
N VAL A 27 -12.27 -54.05 38.48
CA VAL A 27 -13.07 -53.55 37.35
C VAL A 27 -13.50 -52.15 37.75
N GLN A 28 -12.75 -51.15 37.25
CA GLN A 28 -13.14 -49.77 37.40
C GLN A 28 -14.39 -49.56 36.52
N VAL A 29 -15.56 -49.63 37.14
CA VAL A 29 -16.82 -49.28 36.49
C VAL A 29 -16.80 -47.80 36.24
N VAL A 30 -16.41 -47.43 35.03
CA VAL A 30 -16.55 -46.06 34.51
C VAL A 30 -18.05 -45.80 34.41
N ARG A 31 -18.60 -45.09 35.37
CA ARG A 31 -19.99 -44.63 35.30
C ARG A 31 -20.08 -43.68 34.09
N PRO A 32 -20.95 -43.97 33.10
CA PRO A 32 -21.15 -43.02 32.04
C PRO A 32 -21.62 -41.70 32.67
N ALA A 33 -20.85 -40.65 32.47
CA ALA A 33 -21.26 -39.30 32.86
C ALA A 33 -22.66 -39.05 32.28
N SER A 34 -23.59 -38.56 33.09
CA SER A 34 -24.99 -38.44 32.68
C SER A 34 -25.08 -37.48 31.51
N SER A 35 -25.16 -37.99 30.29
CA SER A 35 -25.18 -37.30 29.00
C SER A 35 -26.17 -36.10 28.96
N ARG A 36 -27.19 -36.11 29.80
CA ARG A 36 -28.21 -35.07 29.86
C ARG A 36 -27.67 -33.73 30.41
N TRP A 37 -26.86 -33.77 31.45
CA TRP A 37 -26.28 -32.55 32.05
C TRP A 37 -25.21 -31.94 31.18
N GLU A 38 -24.42 -32.76 30.51
CA GLU A 38 -23.40 -32.30 29.55
C GLU A 38 -24.06 -31.66 28.33
N SER A 39 -25.09 -32.31 27.78
CA SER A 39 -25.86 -31.74 26.65
C SER A 39 -26.54 -30.44 27.03
N LEU A 40 -27.06 -30.31 28.22
CA LEU A 40 -27.72 -29.10 28.70
C LEU A 40 -26.68 -27.99 28.91
N ALA A 41 -25.49 -28.28 29.44
CA ALA A 41 -24.41 -27.34 29.61
C ALA A 41 -23.89 -26.80 28.24
N LEU A 42 -23.73 -27.71 27.27
CA LEU A 42 -23.34 -27.32 25.91
C LEU A 42 -24.38 -26.42 25.22
N LEU A 43 -25.67 -26.77 25.39
CA LEU A 43 -26.77 -25.96 24.82
C LEU A 43 -26.81 -24.57 25.46
N LEU A 44 -26.62 -24.50 26.78
CA LEU A 44 -26.59 -23.22 27.50
C LEU A 44 -25.38 -22.37 27.08
N ALA A 45 -24.21 -22.99 26.93
CA ALA A 45 -23.02 -22.33 26.42
C ALA A 45 -23.25 -21.78 24.99
N ALA A 46 -23.85 -22.57 24.11
CA ALA A 46 -24.19 -22.16 22.75
C ALA A 46 -25.16 -20.98 22.75
N LEU A 47 -26.18 -20.99 23.59
CA LEU A 47 -27.14 -19.88 23.74
C LEU A 47 -26.45 -18.59 24.21
N VAL A 48 -25.53 -18.68 25.19
CA VAL A 48 -24.76 -17.55 25.69
C VAL A 48 -23.89 -16.95 24.59
N ILE A 49 -23.23 -17.81 23.80
CA ILE A 49 -22.42 -17.34 22.67
C ILE A 49 -23.29 -16.62 21.62
N ILE A 50 -24.41 -17.24 21.24
CA ILE A 50 -25.32 -16.63 20.25
C ILE A 50 -25.86 -15.31 20.79
N ALA A 51 -26.31 -15.25 22.03
CA ALA A 51 -26.81 -14.02 22.65
C ALA A 51 -25.72 -12.92 22.71
N SER A 52 -24.49 -13.30 23.05
CA SER A 52 -23.35 -12.37 23.11
C SER A 52 -23.00 -11.81 21.75
N VAL A 53 -22.92 -12.67 20.73
CA VAL A 53 -22.63 -12.24 19.35
C VAL A 53 -23.77 -11.37 18.81
N THR A 54 -25.02 -11.79 19.01
CA THR A 54 -26.19 -11.01 18.58
C THR A 54 -26.26 -9.66 19.29
N GLY A 55 -26.04 -9.65 20.60
CA GLY A 55 -25.97 -8.41 21.38
C GLY A 55 -24.85 -7.50 20.91
N TYR A 56 -23.67 -8.02 20.65
CA TYR A 56 -22.56 -7.26 20.11
C TYR A 56 -22.87 -6.65 18.73
N VAL A 57 -23.48 -7.43 17.83
CA VAL A 57 -23.86 -6.94 16.49
C VAL A 57 -24.95 -5.87 16.55
N LEU A 58 -25.96 -6.07 17.42
CA LEU A 58 -27.08 -5.11 17.55
C LEU A 58 -26.70 -3.83 18.28
N LEU A 59 -25.78 -3.92 19.27
CA LEU A 59 -25.31 -2.78 20.04
C LEU A 59 -24.14 -2.05 19.38
N ARG A 60 -23.53 -2.65 18.33
CA ARG A 60 -22.45 -2.00 17.60
C ARG A 60 -23.00 -0.78 16.88
N PRO A 61 -22.49 0.44 17.18
CA PRO A 61 -22.92 1.61 16.43
C PRO A 61 -22.66 1.36 14.95
N PRO A 62 -23.59 1.77 14.06
CA PRO A 62 -23.33 1.69 12.63
C PRO A 62 -22.01 2.38 12.36
N HIS A 63 -21.10 1.69 11.67
CA HIS A 63 -19.84 2.30 11.28
C HIS A 63 -20.21 3.53 10.48
N ALA A 64 -19.83 4.70 10.98
CA ALA A 64 -19.85 5.89 10.13
C ALA A 64 -19.05 5.53 8.90
N GLY A 65 -19.65 5.57 7.72
CA GLY A 65 -18.95 5.31 6.48
C GLY A 65 -17.74 6.24 6.38
N PRO A 66 -16.75 5.92 5.55
CA PRO A 66 -15.62 6.80 5.34
C PRO A 66 -16.14 8.18 4.93
N PRO A 67 -15.48 9.25 5.37
CA PRO A 67 -15.89 10.60 5.01
C PRO A 67 -15.95 10.73 3.48
N PRO A 68 -16.86 11.54 2.95
CA PRO A 68 -16.93 11.76 1.51
C PRO A 68 -15.59 12.27 0.99
N PRO A 69 -15.17 11.85 -0.22
CA PRO A 69 -13.90 12.31 -0.79
C PRO A 69 -13.92 13.84 -0.91
N LEU A 70 -12.77 14.44 -0.66
CA LEU A 70 -12.58 15.87 -0.90
C LEU A 70 -12.71 16.16 -2.40
N SER A 71 -13.04 17.40 -2.77
CA SER A 71 -13.30 17.80 -4.17
C SER A 71 -12.12 17.50 -5.12
N TRP A 72 -10.92 17.42 -4.59
CA TRP A 72 -9.69 17.12 -5.31
C TRP A 72 -9.27 15.63 -5.22
N GLN A 73 -10.04 14.82 -4.54
CA GLN A 73 -9.83 13.37 -4.47
C GLN A 73 -10.74 12.65 -5.45
N VAL A 74 -10.28 11.53 -5.95
CA VAL A 74 -11.03 10.64 -6.81
C VAL A 74 -10.96 9.21 -6.25
N ARG A 75 -12.09 8.53 -6.18
CA ARG A 75 -12.11 7.12 -5.77
C ARG A 75 -11.60 6.24 -6.90
N SER A 76 -10.79 5.23 -6.55
CA SER A 76 -10.20 4.34 -7.55
C SER A 76 -11.23 3.55 -8.33
N PHE A 77 -12.37 3.20 -7.73
CA PHE A 77 -13.37 2.32 -8.34
C PHE A 77 -14.36 3.05 -9.26
N ASP A 78 -14.94 4.16 -8.83
CA ASP A 78 -16.02 4.86 -9.54
C ASP A 78 -15.56 6.15 -10.23
N GLY A 79 -14.37 6.64 -9.90
CA GLY A 79 -13.82 7.88 -10.43
C GLY A 79 -12.78 7.73 -11.52
N LEU A 80 -12.25 6.52 -11.74
CA LEU A 80 -11.24 6.21 -12.76
C LEU A 80 -11.82 5.38 -13.90
N GLY A 81 -11.34 5.62 -15.13
CA GLY A 81 -11.59 4.73 -16.26
C GLY A 81 -10.90 3.37 -16.09
N ALA A 82 -11.32 2.37 -16.85
CA ALA A 82 -10.81 0.99 -16.72
C ALA A 82 -9.28 0.89 -16.85
N VAL A 83 -8.68 1.64 -17.78
CA VAL A 83 -7.24 1.68 -17.98
C VAL A 83 -6.55 2.32 -16.77
N ASP A 84 -7.08 3.43 -16.26
CA ASP A 84 -6.54 4.12 -15.09
C ASP A 84 -6.67 3.24 -13.84
N GLN A 85 -7.76 2.47 -13.69
CA GLN A 85 -7.92 1.50 -12.62
C GLN A 85 -6.87 0.39 -12.68
N ALA A 86 -6.57 -0.12 -13.88
CA ALA A 86 -5.54 -1.14 -14.07
C ALA A 86 -4.16 -0.61 -13.68
N ILE A 87 -3.79 0.58 -14.16
CA ILE A 87 -2.52 1.23 -13.78
C ILE A 87 -2.46 1.52 -12.28
N HIS A 88 -3.53 2.07 -11.69
CA HIS A 88 -3.60 2.31 -10.25
C HIS A 88 -3.41 1.02 -9.44
N SER A 89 -4.07 -0.08 -9.85
CA SER A 89 -3.95 -1.38 -9.16
C SER A 89 -2.55 -1.97 -9.25
N ALA A 90 -1.80 -1.65 -10.31
CA ALA A 90 -0.40 -2.04 -10.45
C ALA A 90 0.54 -1.12 -9.65
N LEU A 91 0.22 0.18 -9.53
CA LEU A 91 1.03 1.13 -8.77
C LEU A 91 0.98 0.92 -7.26
N LEU A 92 -0.14 0.41 -6.71
CA LEU A 92 -0.27 0.16 -5.28
C LEU A 92 0.81 -0.80 -4.75
N PRO A 93 0.91 -2.06 -5.22
CA PRO A 93 1.95 -2.96 -4.77
C PRO A 93 3.35 -2.51 -5.18
N ALA A 94 3.50 -1.83 -6.32
CA ALA A 94 4.79 -1.27 -6.72
C ALA A 94 5.28 -0.21 -5.74
N GLY A 95 4.40 0.65 -5.24
CA GLY A 95 4.75 1.64 -4.22
C GLY A 95 5.21 1.00 -2.92
N GLU A 96 4.55 -0.06 -2.47
CA GLU A 96 4.95 -0.82 -1.29
C GLU A 96 6.32 -1.49 -1.46
N GLU A 97 6.56 -2.12 -2.62
CA GLU A 97 7.83 -2.75 -2.96
C GLU A 97 8.98 -1.74 -3.00
N ILE A 98 8.76 -0.57 -3.60
CA ILE A 98 9.74 0.51 -3.66
C ILE A 98 10.09 1.02 -2.26
N ILE A 99 9.09 1.22 -1.40
CA ILE A 99 9.30 1.63 -0.01
C ILE A 99 10.07 0.57 0.76
N TRP A 100 9.68 -0.70 0.61
CA TRP A 100 10.35 -1.81 1.27
C TRP A 100 11.82 -1.90 0.86
N ASN A 101 12.10 -1.83 -0.45
CA ASN A 101 13.47 -1.82 -0.96
C ASN A 101 14.29 -0.64 -0.41
N ASN A 102 13.70 0.55 -0.36
CA ASN A 102 14.38 1.71 0.19
C ASN A 102 14.71 1.55 1.67
N ASN A 103 13.80 0.96 2.46
CA ASN A 103 14.03 0.67 3.88
C ASN A 103 15.13 -0.38 4.10
N ASP A 104 15.25 -1.35 3.19
CA ASP A 104 16.25 -2.44 3.29
C ASP A 104 17.61 -2.01 2.78
N THR A 105 17.68 -1.32 1.65
CA THR A 105 18.93 -1.00 0.94
C THR A 105 19.39 0.45 1.11
N GLY A 106 18.52 1.35 1.56
CA GLY A 106 18.75 2.79 1.58
C GLY A 106 18.67 3.46 0.20
N GLY A 107 18.33 2.71 -0.87
CA GLY A 107 18.30 3.19 -2.24
C GLY A 107 16.92 3.08 -2.88
N TRP A 108 16.58 4.03 -3.74
CA TRP A 108 15.36 3.99 -4.53
C TRP A 108 15.50 3.07 -5.74
N ILE A 109 14.47 2.28 -6.03
CA ILE A 109 14.43 1.42 -7.22
C ILE A 109 14.49 2.31 -8.46
N THR A 110 15.53 2.17 -9.27
CA THR A 110 15.60 2.84 -10.57
C THR A 110 14.64 2.17 -11.55
N LEU A 111 14.26 2.88 -12.63
CA LEU A 111 13.40 2.28 -13.66
C LEU A 111 14.05 1.07 -14.34
N GLU A 112 15.38 1.06 -14.46
CA GLU A 112 16.10 -0.09 -14.98
C GLU A 112 15.99 -1.31 -14.04
N GLN A 113 16.13 -1.09 -12.73
CA GLN A 113 15.93 -2.13 -11.73
C GLN A 113 14.48 -2.63 -11.72
N ALA A 114 13.49 -1.72 -11.76
CA ALA A 114 12.09 -2.08 -11.85
C ALA A 114 11.76 -2.91 -13.09
N GLN A 115 12.39 -2.61 -14.24
CA GLN A 115 12.27 -3.41 -15.45
C GLN A 115 12.91 -4.79 -15.33
N LYS A 116 14.10 -4.87 -14.73
CA LYS A 116 14.79 -6.15 -14.49
C LYS A 116 14.05 -7.06 -13.52
N SER A 117 13.43 -6.49 -12.50
CA SER A 117 12.61 -7.21 -11.52
C SER A 117 11.18 -7.49 -12.00
N LEU A 118 10.85 -7.09 -13.23
CA LEU A 118 9.52 -7.24 -13.83
C LEU A 118 8.40 -6.59 -13.00
N LEU A 119 8.70 -5.44 -12.37
CA LEU A 119 7.78 -4.73 -11.50
C LEU A 119 6.74 -3.95 -12.33
N PRO A 120 5.43 -4.31 -12.30
CA PRO A 120 4.42 -3.54 -12.98
C PRO A 120 4.20 -2.18 -12.27
N PRO A 121 3.83 -1.11 -13.00
CA PRO A 121 3.64 -1.02 -14.45
C PRO A 121 4.90 -0.57 -15.21
N PHE A 122 6.10 -0.67 -14.62
CA PHE A 122 7.32 -0.04 -15.11
C PHE A 122 8.00 -0.82 -16.25
N TYR A 123 7.68 -2.10 -16.46
CA TYR A 123 8.28 -2.88 -17.54
C TYR A 123 7.34 -3.05 -18.74
N ARG A 124 7.93 -3.25 -19.94
CA ARG A 124 7.22 -3.26 -21.22
C ARG A 124 6.76 -4.67 -21.61
N ASP A 125 5.63 -5.08 -21.09
CA ASP A 125 5.01 -6.38 -21.36
C ASP A 125 3.65 -6.25 -22.07
N ALA A 126 2.86 -7.32 -22.03
CA ALA A 126 1.49 -7.31 -22.53
C ALA A 126 0.58 -6.35 -21.74
N PHE A 127 0.77 -6.25 -20.40
CA PHE A 127 0.05 -5.32 -19.56
C PHE A 127 0.31 -3.87 -19.97
N TRP A 128 1.59 -3.49 -20.15
CA TRP A 128 2.00 -2.16 -20.59
C TRP A 128 1.36 -1.80 -21.94
N LYS A 129 1.40 -2.73 -22.93
CA LYS A 129 0.77 -2.52 -24.25
C LYS A 129 -0.73 -2.34 -24.17
N THR A 130 -1.41 -3.18 -23.39
CA THR A 130 -2.87 -3.14 -23.24
C THR A 130 -3.35 -1.90 -22.52
N ASN A 131 -2.53 -1.36 -21.60
CA ASN A 131 -2.85 -0.20 -20.79
C ASN A 131 -2.21 1.10 -21.31
N GLY A 132 -2.05 1.21 -22.63
CA GLY A 132 -1.79 2.47 -23.32
C GLY A 132 -0.36 2.96 -23.32
N GLU A 133 0.60 2.09 -23.04
CA GLU A 133 2.04 2.35 -23.25
C GLU A 133 2.57 3.58 -22.49
N VAL A 134 2.25 3.72 -21.21
CA VAL A 134 2.72 4.84 -20.38
C VAL A 134 4.24 4.87 -20.29
N TYR A 135 4.84 6.03 -20.46
CA TYR A 135 6.28 6.27 -20.28
C TYR A 135 6.55 6.77 -18.87
N TRP A 136 7.46 6.07 -18.19
CA TRP A 136 7.80 6.37 -16.80
C TRP A 136 9.12 7.10 -16.67
N GLN A 137 9.20 8.02 -15.72
CA GLN A 137 10.41 8.75 -15.34
C GLN A 137 10.54 8.73 -13.81
N LEU A 138 11.77 8.52 -13.31
CA LEU A 138 12.08 8.64 -11.89
C LEU A 138 12.64 10.03 -11.62
N ILE A 139 12.05 10.73 -10.68
CA ILE A 139 12.46 12.07 -10.25
C ILE A 139 12.82 11.97 -8.78
N LEU A 140 14.10 12.16 -8.50
CA LEU A 140 14.63 12.14 -7.15
C LEU A 140 14.57 13.54 -6.51
N PRO A 141 14.56 13.62 -5.18
CA PRO A 141 14.62 14.91 -4.48
C PRO A 141 15.81 15.74 -4.93
N GLY A 142 15.57 17.03 -5.18
CA GLY A 142 16.62 17.94 -5.64
C GLY A 142 16.96 17.89 -7.14
N THR A 143 16.32 17.01 -7.90
CA THR A 143 16.50 16.99 -9.36
C THR A 143 15.55 17.98 -10.01
N HIS A 144 16.08 19.04 -10.60
CA HIS A 144 15.32 19.94 -11.45
C HIS A 144 15.29 19.36 -12.87
N LEU A 145 14.11 18.98 -13.34
CA LEU A 145 13.93 18.71 -14.77
C LEU A 145 14.02 20.06 -15.52
N PRO A 146 14.80 20.16 -16.60
CA PRO A 146 14.81 21.34 -17.42
C PRO A 146 13.38 21.57 -17.95
N HIS A 147 12.84 22.76 -17.72
CA HIS A 147 11.55 23.16 -18.29
C HIS A 147 11.69 23.15 -19.82
N ALA A 148 10.91 22.31 -20.48
CA ALA A 148 10.76 22.37 -21.92
C ALA A 148 10.02 23.69 -22.26
N GLY A 149 10.75 24.76 -22.47
CA GLY A 149 10.10 26.00 -22.87
C GLY A 149 10.78 27.34 -22.56
N SER A 150 12.07 27.41 -22.21
CA SER A 150 12.80 28.68 -22.27
C SER A 150 13.95 28.55 -23.27
N VAL A 151 13.66 28.94 -24.51
CA VAL A 151 14.70 29.34 -25.45
C VAL A 151 15.06 30.75 -25.04
N ASP A 152 15.91 30.91 -24.04
CA ASP A 152 16.58 32.16 -23.78
C ASP A 152 17.90 32.13 -24.55
N ASP A 153 17.81 32.82 -25.69
CA ASP A 153 18.91 33.24 -26.53
C ASP A 153 19.74 34.27 -25.73
N HIS A 154 20.72 33.83 -24.97
CA HIS A 154 21.76 34.67 -24.43
C HIS A 154 23.12 34.05 -24.62
N ASP A 155 23.91 34.76 -25.41
CA ASP A 155 25.29 34.54 -25.79
C ASP A 155 26.19 33.95 -24.71
N ALA A 156 26.88 32.90 -25.13
CA ALA A 156 27.91 32.20 -24.39
C ALA A 156 29.07 33.17 -24.07
N VAL A 157 29.34 33.35 -22.78
CA VAL A 157 30.66 33.67 -22.29
C VAL A 157 31.20 32.50 -21.52
N ASP A 158 32.20 31.85 -22.12
CA ASP A 158 33.02 30.77 -21.56
C ASP A 158 33.65 31.21 -20.23
N THR A 159 33.16 30.69 -19.13
CA THR A 159 33.89 30.62 -17.87
C THR A 159 33.52 29.30 -17.19
N PRO A 160 34.48 28.39 -16.98
CA PRO A 160 34.17 27.13 -16.29
C PRO A 160 33.86 27.42 -14.81
N PRO A 161 32.72 26.96 -14.25
CA PRO A 161 32.46 27.09 -12.84
C PRO A 161 33.33 26.08 -12.08
N THR A 162 34.33 26.58 -11.39
CA THR A 162 35.05 25.82 -10.35
C THR A 162 34.12 25.78 -9.12
N ALA A 163 33.17 24.86 -9.13
CA ALA A 163 32.37 24.55 -7.94
C ALA A 163 33.16 23.58 -7.06
N SER A 164 33.54 24.02 -5.88
CA SER A 164 34.08 23.16 -4.85
C SER A 164 33.05 22.12 -4.42
N PRO A 165 33.46 20.86 -4.20
CA PRO A 165 32.52 19.77 -3.82
C PRO A 165 31.84 19.94 -2.45
N SER A 166 32.25 20.96 -1.68
CA SER A 166 31.76 21.17 -0.31
C SER A 166 30.45 21.95 -0.19
N ASP A 167 30.08 22.72 -1.21
CA ASP A 167 28.91 23.61 -1.11
C ASP A 167 27.59 22.98 -1.57
N VAL A 168 27.65 21.79 -2.17
CA VAL A 168 26.46 21.07 -2.66
C VAL A 168 25.76 20.28 -1.54
N SER A 169 26.44 20.05 -0.39
CA SER A 169 25.95 19.17 0.65
C SER A 169 25.04 19.80 1.70
N GLN A 170 24.88 21.12 1.74
CA GLN A 170 24.10 21.77 2.81
C GLN A 170 22.79 22.44 2.39
N ALA A 171 22.53 22.60 1.10
CA ALA A 171 21.35 23.37 0.65
C ALA A 171 20.10 22.51 0.37
N THR A 172 20.12 21.18 0.43
CA THR A 172 19.02 20.33 -0.04
C THR A 172 18.61 19.19 0.90
N GLN A 173 18.88 19.30 2.20
CA GLN A 173 18.39 18.32 3.19
C GLN A 173 16.95 18.58 3.65
N GLY A 174 16.12 19.21 2.88
CA GLY A 174 14.76 19.53 3.29
C GLY A 174 13.75 19.34 2.17
N GLN A 175 12.85 18.40 2.32
CA GLN A 175 11.55 18.38 1.66
C GLN A 175 11.54 17.90 0.19
N GLY A 176 12.09 16.73 -0.10
CA GLY A 176 11.87 16.10 -1.40
C GLY A 176 11.08 14.81 -1.30
N ALA A 177 10.07 14.63 -2.13
CA ALA A 177 9.48 13.32 -2.37
C ALA A 177 10.17 12.66 -3.56
N THR A 178 10.30 11.34 -3.52
CA THR A 178 10.65 10.55 -4.71
C THR A 178 9.40 10.35 -5.54
N VAL A 179 9.48 10.61 -6.83
CA VAL A 179 8.32 10.57 -7.71
C VAL A 179 8.60 9.67 -8.91
N TYR A 180 7.69 8.74 -9.16
CA TYR A 180 7.62 8.02 -10.43
C TYR A 180 6.51 8.68 -11.25
N TYR A 181 6.91 9.40 -12.29
CA TYR A 181 6.01 10.13 -13.15
C TYR A 181 5.74 9.35 -14.43
N GLY A 182 4.46 9.10 -14.72
CA GLY A 182 4.00 8.39 -15.90
C GLY A 182 3.19 9.30 -16.80
N SER A 183 3.55 9.40 -18.09
CA SER A 183 2.88 10.24 -19.07
C SER A 183 2.90 9.60 -20.46
N GLY A 184 2.25 10.26 -21.43
CA GLY A 184 2.27 9.86 -22.83
C GLY A 184 1.43 8.62 -23.14
N GLY A 185 0.50 8.27 -22.27
CA GLY A 185 -0.40 7.15 -22.48
C GLY A 185 -1.30 7.35 -23.70
N ARG A 186 -1.56 6.28 -24.46
CA ARG A 186 -2.26 6.30 -25.75
C ARG A 186 -3.66 5.73 -25.73
N ALA A 187 -4.08 5.15 -24.60
CA ALA A 187 -5.43 4.61 -24.50
C ALA A 187 -6.48 5.73 -24.39
N PRO A 188 -7.68 5.55 -24.94
CA PRO A 188 -8.73 6.54 -24.85
C PRO A 188 -9.10 6.87 -23.40
N GLY A 189 -9.10 8.17 -23.05
CA GLY A 189 -9.44 8.63 -21.71
C GLY A 189 -8.39 8.32 -20.63
N GLN A 190 -7.18 7.97 -21.04
CA GLN A 190 -6.08 7.70 -20.14
C GLN A 190 -5.58 8.96 -19.47
N SER A 191 -5.11 8.83 -18.25
CA SER A 191 -4.54 9.88 -17.41
C SER A 191 -3.00 9.90 -17.47
N ALA A 192 -2.37 11.01 -17.00
CA ALA A 192 -1.01 10.98 -16.52
C ALA A 192 -1.01 10.61 -15.03
N TYR A 193 0.13 10.10 -14.51
CA TYR A 193 0.23 9.51 -13.17
C TYR A 193 1.43 10.05 -12.41
N LEU A 194 1.26 10.20 -11.10
CA LEU A 194 2.37 10.37 -10.16
C LEU A 194 2.23 9.32 -9.06
N LEU A 195 3.26 8.52 -8.84
CA LEU A 195 3.45 7.78 -7.62
C LEU A 195 4.43 8.59 -6.76
N VAL A 196 3.92 9.20 -5.72
CA VAL A 196 4.67 10.08 -4.82
C VAL A 196 4.97 9.35 -3.54
N ILE A 197 6.25 9.23 -3.21
CA ILE A 197 6.71 8.59 -1.97
C ILE A 197 7.39 9.66 -1.14
N GLY A 198 6.77 10.02 -0.02
CA GLY A 198 7.31 11.02 0.91
C GLY A 198 8.42 10.46 1.77
N HIS A 199 9.43 11.30 2.08
CA HIS A 199 10.44 10.96 3.09
C HIS A 199 9.92 11.27 4.48
N ALA A 200 10.27 10.40 5.44
CA ALA A 200 10.01 10.63 6.84
C ALA A 200 10.92 11.75 7.37
N HIS A 201 10.42 12.97 7.44
CA HIS A 201 11.01 13.99 8.29
C HIS A 201 10.18 14.15 9.56
N ALA A 202 10.84 14.34 10.69
CA ALA A 202 10.19 14.52 11.98
C ALA A 202 9.08 15.58 11.87
N GLY A 203 7.84 15.16 12.06
CA GLY A 203 6.66 16.02 12.04
C GLY A 203 5.79 15.97 10.77
N VAL A 204 6.14 15.21 9.74
CA VAL A 204 5.29 15.05 8.54
C VAL A 204 4.56 13.70 8.59
N MET A 205 3.24 13.76 8.53
CA MET A 205 2.31 12.63 8.66
C MET A 205 2.36 11.63 7.46
N TRP A 206 3.26 11.84 6.49
CA TRP A 206 3.39 11.08 5.23
C TRP A 206 4.65 10.23 5.15
N ALA A 207 5.31 10.02 6.29
CA ALA A 207 6.51 9.22 6.35
C ALA A 207 6.26 7.82 5.78
N ASN A 208 6.96 7.47 4.71
CA ASN A 208 6.94 6.16 4.06
C ASN A 208 5.54 5.73 3.54
N GLN A 209 4.74 6.66 3.05
CA GLN A 209 3.49 6.32 2.37
C GLN A 209 3.58 6.67 0.88
N ALA A 210 3.16 5.73 0.05
CA ALA A 210 2.96 5.97 -1.36
C ALA A 210 1.58 6.60 -1.58
N THR A 211 1.52 7.71 -2.31
CA THR A 211 0.27 8.33 -2.76
C THR A 211 0.25 8.37 -4.28
N ILE A 212 -0.91 8.07 -4.85
CA ILE A 212 -1.08 8.05 -6.30
C ILE A 212 -1.94 9.23 -6.69
N TRP A 213 -1.47 9.97 -7.68
CA TRP A 213 -2.15 11.13 -8.27
C TRP A 213 -2.34 10.92 -9.76
N VAL A 214 -3.45 11.41 -10.28
CA VAL A 214 -3.81 11.33 -11.69
C VAL A 214 -4.15 12.69 -12.25
N HIS A 215 -3.81 12.91 -13.50
CA HIS A 215 -4.20 14.09 -14.26
C HIS A 215 -4.92 13.65 -15.53
N ARG A 216 -6.06 14.28 -15.84
CA ARG A 216 -6.89 13.88 -17.00
C ARG A 216 -6.21 14.00 -18.37
N ASP A 217 -5.26 14.92 -18.49
CA ASP A 217 -4.43 15.02 -19.69
C ASP A 217 -3.28 14.02 -19.57
N PRO A 218 -3.19 13.01 -20.47
CA PRO A 218 -2.10 12.02 -20.46
C PRO A 218 -0.72 12.63 -20.70
N ASN A 219 -0.66 13.84 -21.26
CA ASN A 219 0.57 14.59 -21.52
C ASN A 219 0.77 15.75 -20.53
N ALA A 220 0.03 15.79 -19.43
CA ALA A 220 0.22 16.81 -18.41
C ALA A 220 1.71 16.91 -18.00
N PRO A 221 2.30 18.09 -17.98
CA PRO A 221 3.70 18.24 -17.59
C PRO A 221 3.90 17.87 -16.12
N TYR A 222 5.12 17.45 -15.79
CA TYR A 222 5.49 17.25 -14.40
C TYR A 222 5.35 18.56 -13.61
N PRO A 223 4.66 18.57 -12.46
CA PRO A 223 4.31 19.82 -11.76
C PRO A 223 5.49 20.52 -11.06
N GLY A 224 6.67 19.92 -11.02
CA GLY A 224 7.86 20.48 -10.36
C GLY A 224 7.79 20.43 -8.83
N ILE A 225 6.70 20.90 -8.24
CA ILE A 225 6.46 20.92 -6.79
C ILE A 225 5.39 19.88 -6.44
N VAL A 226 5.75 18.90 -5.60
CA VAL A 226 4.90 17.77 -5.26
C VAL A 226 4.27 17.98 -3.85
N LYS A 227 3.66 19.13 -3.64
CA LYS A 227 2.84 19.42 -2.46
C LYS A 227 1.37 19.30 -2.83
N PRO A 228 0.49 18.79 -1.95
CA PRO A 228 -0.92 18.62 -2.25
C PRO A 228 -1.58 19.87 -2.84
N GLU A 229 -1.30 21.05 -2.29
CA GLU A 229 -1.89 22.30 -2.74
C GLU A 229 -1.44 22.66 -4.17
N SER A 230 -0.16 22.43 -4.49
CA SER A 230 0.40 22.68 -5.83
C SER A 230 -0.12 21.70 -6.85
N LEU A 231 -0.26 20.41 -6.46
CA LEU A 231 -0.82 19.36 -7.31
C LEU A 231 -2.28 19.66 -7.64
N VAL A 232 -3.07 20.00 -6.64
CA VAL A 232 -4.49 20.37 -6.84
C VAL A 232 -4.62 21.62 -7.72
N GLY A 233 -3.79 22.64 -7.49
CA GLY A 233 -3.76 23.85 -8.28
C GLY A 233 -3.41 23.63 -9.75
N SER A 234 -2.60 22.61 -10.05
CA SER A 234 -2.24 22.20 -11.43
C SER A 234 -3.13 21.10 -12.01
N GLY A 235 -4.27 20.80 -11.39
CA GLY A 235 -5.28 19.88 -11.93
C GLY A 235 -5.09 18.41 -11.60
N TRP A 236 -4.09 18.07 -10.79
CA TRP A 236 -3.89 16.71 -10.30
C TRP A 236 -4.91 16.36 -9.22
N ARG A 237 -5.34 15.10 -9.21
CA ARG A 237 -6.28 14.56 -8.23
C ARG A 237 -5.67 13.35 -7.54
N GLN A 238 -5.73 13.31 -6.22
CA GLN A 238 -5.30 12.16 -5.45
C GLN A 238 -6.29 11.01 -5.62
N VAL A 239 -5.76 9.83 -5.93
CA VAL A 239 -6.56 8.62 -5.95
C VAL A 239 -6.60 8.05 -4.54
N ILE A 240 -7.82 7.91 -4.00
CA ILE A 240 -8.03 7.23 -2.73
C ILE A 240 -8.45 5.78 -3.00
N PRO A 241 -7.94 4.82 -2.21
CA PRO A 241 -8.30 3.44 -2.37
C PRO A 241 -9.80 3.24 -2.14
N TYR A 242 -10.35 2.26 -2.85
CA TYR A 242 -11.70 1.79 -2.58
C TYR A 242 -11.74 1.07 -1.23
N ASP A 243 -12.66 1.46 -0.39
CA ASP A 243 -13.02 0.69 0.79
C ASP A 243 -14.45 0.15 0.63
N GLY A 244 -14.66 -1.11 1.03
CA GLY A 244 -15.97 -1.77 0.90
C GLY A 244 -17.09 -1.10 1.69
N ALA A 245 -16.78 -0.24 2.66
CA ALA A 245 -17.78 0.48 3.45
C ALA A 245 -18.52 1.52 2.62
N SER A 246 -17.84 2.16 1.67
CA SER A 246 -18.45 3.14 0.76
C SER A 246 -19.48 2.51 -0.19
N GLU A 247 -19.29 1.24 -0.55
CA GLU A 247 -20.24 0.51 -1.40
C GLU A 247 -21.52 0.14 -0.63
N VAL A 248 -21.38 -0.25 0.62
CA VAL A 248 -22.54 -0.54 1.48
C VAL A 248 -23.41 0.69 1.66
N GLU A 249 -22.82 1.88 1.80
CA GLU A 249 -23.56 3.13 1.86
C GLU A 249 -24.25 3.49 0.53
N ARG A 250 -23.55 3.29 -0.58
CA ARG A 250 -24.11 3.51 -1.92
C ARG A 250 -25.34 2.64 -2.17
N VAL A 251 -25.25 1.37 -1.80
CA VAL A 251 -26.37 0.42 -1.93
C VAL A 251 -27.52 0.77 -0.98
N LYS A 252 -27.23 1.19 0.25
CA LYS A 252 -28.25 1.62 1.21
C LYS A 252 -28.90 2.95 0.84
N GLY A 253 -28.15 3.89 0.27
CA GLY A 253 -28.66 5.20 -0.15
C GLY A 253 -29.55 5.16 -1.39
N ASN A 254 -29.50 4.07 -2.17
CA ASN A 254 -30.32 3.87 -3.36
C ASN A 254 -31.60 3.04 -3.12
N GLN A 255 -31.96 2.78 -1.87
CA GLN A 255 -33.29 2.22 -1.57
C GLN A 255 -34.29 3.37 -1.48
N PRO A 256 -35.28 3.39 -2.37
CA PRO A 256 -36.34 4.40 -2.37
C PRO A 256 -37.24 4.30 -1.12
#